data_259dd762ddacf94723c646e447887659
#
_entry.id   259dd762ddacf94723c646e447887659
#
_cell.length_a   1.000
_cell.length_b   1.000
_cell.length_c   1.000
_cell.angle_alpha   90.00
_cell.angle_beta   90.00
_cell.angle_gamma   90.00
#
_symmetry.space_group_name_H-M   'P 1'
#
loop_
_entity.id
_entity.type
_entity.pdbx_description
1 polymer ?
#
loop_
_entity_poly.entity_id
_entity_poly.type
_entity_poly.pdbx_seq_one_letter_code
_entity_poly.pdbx_strand_id
1 'polypeptide(L)'
;NYGKFVIEPLERGFGTTLGNSLRRVLLSSLPGSAVYAIKVQGAIHEFSAVDGVVEDVTSIILNLKKLVFDVDSDESATMIIDVEGPATVTGADIQCPSEVTMISNDMEIAHVAQGAHLYMELYAKKDRGYVSADQNKKEINTIGIIPTDSIYSPVEKVSYAVEPTRVGESAKYDQLTLEI
;
A
#
# COMPACT_ATOMS: atom_id res chain seq x y z
N ASN A 1 -6.96 -10.61 3.85
CA ASN A 1 -7.43 -10.66 5.23
C ASN A 1 -8.81 -10.00 5.31
N TYR A 2 -9.72 -10.55 6.14
CA TYR A 2 -11.08 -10.05 6.30
C TYR A 2 -11.50 -10.24 7.77
N GLY A 3 -12.14 -9.22 8.35
CA GLY A 3 -12.69 -9.27 9.70
C GLY A 3 -14.11 -8.72 9.72
N LYS A 4 -15.00 -9.43 10.43
CA LYS A 4 -16.37 -8.97 10.72
C LYS A 4 -16.52 -8.81 12.22
N PHE A 5 -16.88 -7.61 12.65
CA PHE A 5 -17.04 -7.23 14.05
C PHE A 5 -18.50 -6.81 14.30
N VAL A 6 -19.11 -7.37 15.34
CA VAL A 6 -20.47 -7.05 15.75
C VAL A 6 -20.42 -6.38 17.12
N ILE A 7 -20.97 -5.19 17.20
CA ILE A 7 -21.00 -4.35 18.39
C ILE A 7 -22.45 -4.11 18.77
N GLU A 8 -22.88 -4.70 19.86
CA GLU A 8 -24.24 -4.59 20.43
C GLU A 8 -24.23 -4.82 21.96
N PRO A 9 -25.21 -4.32 22.71
CA PRO A 9 -26.23 -3.35 22.30
C PRO A 9 -25.69 -1.92 22.33
N LEU A 10 -26.10 -1.10 21.38
CA LEU A 10 -25.86 0.34 21.35
C LEU A 10 -27.17 1.11 21.54
N GLU A 11 -27.12 2.27 22.17
CA GLU A 11 -28.29 3.16 22.18
C GLU A 11 -28.64 3.60 20.76
N ARG A 12 -29.93 3.83 20.51
CA ARG A 12 -30.45 4.16 19.20
C ARG A 12 -29.77 5.42 18.61
N GLY A 13 -29.25 5.28 17.38
CA GLY A 13 -28.53 6.32 16.69
C GLY A 13 -26.98 6.25 16.86
N PHE A 14 -26.50 5.61 17.93
CA PHE A 14 -25.05 5.44 18.14
C PHE A 14 -24.41 4.51 17.11
N GLY A 15 -25.15 3.52 16.60
CA GLY A 15 -24.65 2.61 15.56
C GLY A 15 -24.14 3.37 14.33
N THR A 16 -24.92 4.31 13.81
CA THR A 16 -24.52 5.13 12.65
C THR A 16 -23.36 6.06 12.96
N THR A 17 -23.37 6.71 14.13
CA THR A 17 -22.31 7.64 14.54
C THR A 17 -20.98 6.92 14.70
N LEU A 18 -20.96 5.80 15.42
CA LEU A 18 -19.74 5.00 15.61
C LEU A 18 -19.26 4.35 14.29
N GLY A 19 -20.19 3.78 13.51
CA GLY A 19 -19.85 3.15 12.24
C GLY A 19 -19.19 4.11 11.26
N ASN A 20 -19.76 5.32 11.11
CA ASN A 20 -19.17 6.36 10.25
C ASN A 20 -17.81 6.85 10.78
N SER A 21 -17.70 7.09 12.08
CA SER A 21 -16.46 7.56 12.70
C SER A 21 -15.33 6.51 12.57
N LEU A 22 -15.62 5.25 12.88
CA LEU A 22 -14.65 4.14 12.73
C LEU A 22 -14.25 3.95 11.28
N ARG A 23 -15.21 3.97 10.34
CA ARG A 23 -14.88 3.88 8.91
C ARG A 23 -13.90 4.96 8.48
N ARG A 24 -14.13 6.21 8.86
CA ARG A 24 -13.25 7.33 8.50
C ARG A 24 -11.85 7.18 9.09
N VAL A 25 -11.75 6.82 10.36
CA VAL A 25 -10.46 6.64 11.05
C VAL A 25 -9.68 5.48 10.43
N LEU A 26 -10.33 4.35 10.19
CA LEU A 26 -9.69 3.17 9.61
C LEU A 26 -9.14 3.43 8.20
N LEU A 27 -9.85 4.20 7.37
CA LEU A 27 -9.42 4.48 5.99
C LEU A 27 -8.39 5.60 5.86
N SER A 28 -8.28 6.52 6.83
CA SER A 28 -7.47 7.74 6.68
C SER A 28 -6.38 7.96 7.72
N SER A 29 -6.46 7.30 8.88
CA SER A 29 -5.65 7.69 10.03
C SER A 29 -4.66 6.64 10.50
N LEU A 30 -4.78 5.40 10.00
CA LEU A 30 -3.82 4.35 10.31
C LEU A 30 -2.54 4.56 9.51
N PRO A 31 -1.36 4.48 10.16
CA PRO A 31 -0.09 4.55 9.46
C PRO A 31 0.18 3.25 8.68
N GLY A 32 0.90 3.39 7.59
CA GLY A 32 1.40 2.27 6.80
C GLY A 32 2.62 2.67 6.00
N SER A 33 3.22 1.73 5.32
CA SER A 33 4.42 1.93 4.53
C SER A 33 4.10 1.82 3.04
N ALA A 34 4.68 2.69 2.22
CA ALA A 34 4.52 2.65 0.78
C ALA A 34 5.76 3.18 0.05
N VAL A 35 5.93 2.74 -1.19
CA VAL A 35 6.90 3.33 -2.12
C VAL A 35 6.36 4.68 -2.60
N TYR A 36 7.16 5.75 -2.47
CA TYR A 36 6.77 7.09 -2.90
C TYR A 36 7.52 7.58 -4.14
N ALA A 37 8.63 6.92 -4.47
CA ALA A 37 9.40 7.18 -5.68
C ALA A 37 10.24 5.97 -6.08
N ILE A 38 10.60 5.89 -7.34
CA ILE A 38 11.49 4.87 -7.89
C ILE A 38 12.55 5.51 -8.78
N LYS A 39 13.66 4.83 -8.92
CA LYS A 39 14.66 5.13 -9.93
C LYS A 39 14.98 3.84 -10.68
N VAL A 40 14.85 3.87 -12.00
CA VAL A 40 15.04 2.71 -12.87
C VAL A 40 16.20 2.99 -13.80
N GLN A 41 17.16 2.09 -13.87
CA GLN A 41 18.25 2.22 -14.82
C GLN A 41 17.71 2.07 -16.25
N GLY A 42 18.02 3.05 -17.10
CA GLY A 42 17.54 3.07 -18.49
C GLY A 42 16.17 3.73 -18.71
N ALA A 43 15.48 4.15 -17.64
CA ALA A 43 14.22 4.87 -17.73
C ALA A 43 14.28 6.22 -17.00
N ILE A 44 13.72 7.26 -17.62
CA ILE A 44 13.72 8.63 -17.07
C ILE A 44 12.33 9.16 -16.76
N HIS A 45 11.28 8.44 -17.16
CA HIS A 45 9.88 8.76 -16.89
C HIS A 45 9.02 7.49 -16.83
N GLU A 46 7.83 7.59 -16.27
CA GLU A 46 6.90 6.48 -16.04
C GLU A 46 6.42 5.76 -17.29
N PHE A 47 6.45 6.42 -18.45
CA PHE A 47 6.03 5.83 -19.73
C PHE A 47 7.17 5.19 -20.51
N SER A 48 8.34 5.03 -19.89
CA SER A 48 9.47 4.36 -20.53
C SER A 48 9.28 2.84 -20.51
N ALA A 49 9.85 2.16 -21.51
CA ALA A 49 10.12 0.74 -21.44
C ALA A 49 11.56 0.51 -20.94
N VAL A 50 11.78 -0.61 -20.30
CA VAL A 50 13.12 -1.06 -19.88
C VAL A 50 13.56 -2.18 -20.80
N ASP A 51 14.74 -2.06 -21.41
CA ASP A 51 15.23 -3.04 -22.36
C ASP A 51 15.35 -4.43 -21.73
N GLY A 52 14.68 -5.42 -22.35
CA GLY A 52 14.68 -6.80 -21.89
C GLY A 52 13.79 -7.07 -20.66
N VAL A 53 12.94 -6.14 -20.27
CA VAL A 53 11.87 -6.35 -19.28
C VAL A 53 10.52 -6.36 -20.01
N VAL A 54 9.66 -7.30 -19.64
CA VAL A 54 8.36 -7.50 -20.32
C VAL A 54 7.41 -6.35 -20.00
N GLU A 55 7.41 -5.93 -18.72
CA GLU A 55 6.56 -4.86 -18.23
C GLU A 55 7.19 -3.49 -18.51
N ASP A 56 6.34 -2.52 -18.83
CA ASP A 56 6.72 -1.11 -18.84
C ASP A 56 6.83 -0.56 -17.40
N VAL A 57 7.45 0.60 -17.24
CA VAL A 57 7.64 1.23 -15.92
C VAL A 57 6.31 1.48 -15.23
N THR A 58 5.25 1.84 -15.98
CA THR A 58 3.90 2.04 -15.42
C THR A 58 3.35 0.76 -14.81
N SER A 59 3.48 -0.37 -15.51
CA SER A 59 3.05 -1.69 -15.01
C SER A 59 3.84 -2.12 -13.78
N ILE A 60 5.14 -1.88 -13.78
CA ILE A 60 6.00 -2.12 -12.61
C ILE A 60 5.54 -1.29 -11.40
N ILE A 61 5.27 0.01 -11.60
CA ILE A 61 4.74 0.90 -10.54
C ILE A 61 3.42 0.36 -9.99
N LEU A 62 2.50 -0.11 -10.85
CA LEU A 62 1.22 -0.68 -10.42
C LEU A 62 1.40 -1.96 -9.61
N ASN A 63 2.40 -2.78 -9.93
CA ASN A 63 2.74 -3.95 -9.13
C ASN A 63 3.38 -3.56 -7.80
N LEU A 64 4.29 -2.60 -7.79
CA LEU A 64 4.91 -2.09 -6.55
C LEU A 64 3.89 -1.49 -5.57
N LYS A 65 2.80 -0.89 -6.04
CA LYS A 65 1.71 -0.38 -5.20
C LYS A 65 0.97 -1.48 -4.41
N LYS A 66 1.07 -2.73 -4.83
CA LYS A 66 0.46 -3.88 -4.14
C LYS A 66 1.40 -4.53 -3.13
N LEU A 67 2.67 -4.13 -3.09
CA LEU A 67 3.63 -4.65 -2.12
C LEU A 67 3.23 -4.30 -0.70
N VAL A 68 3.30 -5.27 0.17
CA VAL A 68 3.08 -5.11 1.61
C VAL A 68 4.41 -5.30 2.32
N PHE A 69 4.85 -4.26 2.98
CA PHE A 69 6.07 -4.23 3.79
C PHE A 69 5.91 -3.22 4.94
N ASP A 70 6.74 -3.32 5.95
CA ASP A 70 6.77 -2.36 7.07
C ASP A 70 8.12 -1.67 7.13
N VAL A 71 8.10 -0.36 7.36
CA VAL A 71 9.28 0.47 7.61
C VAL A 71 9.28 0.85 9.08
N ASP A 72 10.23 0.34 9.85
CA ASP A 72 10.41 0.63 11.27
C ASP A 72 11.37 1.82 11.47
N SER A 73 11.06 2.92 10.80
CA SER A 73 11.81 4.18 10.86
C SER A 73 10.91 5.35 10.50
N ASP A 74 11.19 6.51 11.09
CA ASP A 74 10.57 7.79 10.68
C ASP A 74 11.26 8.41 9.45
N GLU A 75 12.41 7.88 9.06
CA GLU A 75 13.14 8.30 7.87
C GLU A 75 12.78 7.43 6.66
N SER A 76 13.05 7.95 5.47
CA SER A 76 12.87 7.19 4.23
C SER A 76 13.92 6.09 4.10
N ALA A 77 13.50 4.90 3.70
CA ALA A 77 14.34 3.76 3.41
C ALA A 77 14.51 3.57 1.90
N THR A 78 15.68 3.11 1.49
CA THR A 78 15.96 2.75 0.09
C THR A 78 16.09 1.24 -0.02
N MET A 79 15.25 0.62 -0.85
CA MET A 79 15.32 -0.79 -1.22
C MET A 79 15.87 -0.92 -2.64
N ILE A 80 16.50 -2.03 -2.95
CA ILE A 80 17.16 -2.24 -4.25
C ILE A 80 16.66 -3.53 -4.88
N ILE A 81 16.32 -3.47 -6.16
CA ILE A 81 16.15 -4.63 -7.05
C ILE A 81 17.37 -4.67 -7.97
N ASP A 82 18.07 -5.79 -7.99
CA ASP A 82 19.26 -6.02 -8.81
C ASP A 82 19.25 -7.48 -9.29
N VAL A 83 18.65 -7.71 -10.47
CA VAL A 83 18.34 -9.05 -10.96
C VAL A 83 18.77 -9.20 -12.43
N GLU A 84 19.55 -10.24 -12.70
CA GLU A 84 19.89 -10.67 -14.07
C GLU A 84 18.89 -11.72 -14.57
N GLY A 85 18.49 -11.58 -15.84
CA GLY A 85 17.57 -12.51 -16.49
C GLY A 85 18.25 -13.78 -17.05
N PRO A 86 17.48 -14.85 -17.30
CA PRO A 86 16.02 -14.88 -17.25
C PRO A 86 15.49 -15.07 -15.81
N ALA A 87 14.62 -14.20 -15.34
CA ALA A 87 14.06 -14.28 -13.99
C ALA A 87 12.69 -13.63 -13.90
N THR A 88 11.86 -14.14 -12.99
CA THR A 88 10.67 -13.45 -12.49
C THR A 88 11.07 -12.75 -11.21
N VAL A 89 11.00 -11.42 -11.20
CA VAL A 89 11.33 -10.58 -10.04
C VAL A 89 10.13 -10.57 -9.10
N THR A 90 10.37 -10.94 -7.85
CA THR A 90 9.34 -11.01 -6.80
C THR A 90 9.71 -10.12 -5.62
N GLY A 91 8.81 -10.02 -4.65
CA GLY A 91 9.10 -9.30 -3.40
C GLY A 91 10.32 -9.85 -2.64
N ALA A 92 10.63 -11.16 -2.80
CA ALA A 92 11.80 -11.79 -2.18
C ALA A 92 13.15 -11.33 -2.78
N ASP A 93 13.14 -10.85 -4.02
CA ASP A 93 14.34 -10.37 -4.71
C ASP A 93 14.70 -8.92 -4.34
N ILE A 94 13.84 -8.26 -3.55
CA ILE A 94 14.09 -6.90 -3.08
C ILE A 94 15.09 -6.93 -1.92
N GLN A 95 16.21 -6.29 -2.10
CA GLN A 95 17.20 -6.08 -1.04
C GLN A 95 16.71 -4.97 -0.11
N CYS A 96 16.26 -5.38 1.08
CA CYS A 96 15.74 -4.47 2.09
C CYS A 96 16.83 -4.12 3.12
N PRO A 97 16.94 -2.84 3.52
CA PRO A 97 17.76 -2.47 4.66
C PRO A 97 17.15 -2.99 5.98
N SER A 98 17.89 -2.90 7.07
CA SER A 98 17.52 -3.48 8.38
C SER A 98 16.20 -2.96 8.95
N GLU A 99 15.82 -1.74 8.61
CA GLU A 99 14.59 -1.07 9.02
C GLU A 99 13.36 -1.44 8.19
N VAL A 100 13.53 -2.25 7.14
CA VAL A 100 12.42 -2.66 6.26
C VAL A 100 12.19 -4.16 6.37
N THR A 101 10.96 -4.54 6.68
CA THR A 101 10.51 -5.94 6.69
C THR A 101 9.55 -6.18 5.55
N MET A 102 9.96 -7.00 4.55
CA MET A 102 9.10 -7.41 3.45
C MET A 102 8.13 -8.51 3.91
N ILE A 103 6.84 -8.33 3.62
CA ILE A 103 5.77 -9.26 3.97
C ILE A 103 5.32 -10.03 2.74
N SER A 104 5.14 -9.36 1.60
CA SER A 104 4.67 -9.96 0.35
C SER A 104 5.83 -10.48 -0.51
N ASN A 105 6.49 -11.55 -0.05
CA ASN A 105 7.65 -12.13 -0.74
C ASN A 105 7.32 -12.76 -2.10
N ASP A 106 6.12 -13.34 -2.24
CA ASP A 106 5.73 -14.11 -3.44
C ASP A 106 5.08 -13.24 -4.54
N MET A 107 5.03 -11.92 -4.32
CA MET A 107 4.38 -11.03 -5.26
C MET A 107 5.27 -10.76 -6.47
N GLU A 108 4.78 -11.03 -7.66
CA GLU A 108 5.47 -10.77 -8.93
C GLU A 108 5.47 -9.27 -9.25
N ILE A 109 6.64 -8.76 -9.60
CA ILE A 109 6.87 -7.34 -9.92
C ILE A 109 7.12 -7.17 -11.41
N ALA A 110 8.07 -7.95 -11.98
CA ALA A 110 8.48 -7.85 -13.37
C ALA A 110 9.09 -9.16 -13.86
N HIS A 111 9.15 -9.32 -15.18
CA HIS A 111 9.82 -10.43 -15.87
C HIS A 111 11.01 -9.93 -16.68
N VAL A 112 12.18 -10.44 -16.35
CA VAL A 112 13.46 -10.07 -17.00
C VAL A 112 13.83 -11.16 -18.02
N ALA A 113 14.05 -10.79 -19.28
CA ALA A 113 14.42 -11.69 -20.35
C ALA A 113 15.87 -12.17 -20.22
N GLN A 114 16.22 -13.23 -20.93
CA GLN A 114 17.58 -13.77 -20.95
C GLN A 114 18.59 -12.73 -21.42
N GLY A 115 19.65 -12.53 -20.64
CA GLY A 115 20.73 -11.59 -20.94
C GLY A 115 20.38 -10.11 -20.67
N ALA A 116 19.21 -9.85 -20.11
CA ALA A 116 18.84 -8.52 -19.62
C ALA A 116 19.12 -8.38 -18.12
N HIS A 117 19.21 -7.13 -17.65
CA HIS A 117 19.47 -6.80 -16.27
C HIS A 117 18.49 -5.69 -15.81
N LEU A 118 17.82 -5.93 -14.71
CA LEU A 118 16.93 -4.94 -14.09
C LEU A 118 17.58 -4.41 -12.81
N TYR A 119 17.91 -3.12 -12.81
CA TYR A 119 18.36 -2.41 -11.62
C TYR A 119 17.39 -1.28 -11.28
N MET A 120 16.86 -1.30 -10.06
CA MET A 120 15.94 -0.28 -9.55
C MET A 120 16.25 0.06 -8.10
N GLU A 121 16.08 1.34 -7.79
CA GLU A 121 16.03 1.84 -6.41
C GLU A 121 14.59 2.20 -6.08
N LEU A 122 14.08 1.69 -4.96
CA LEU A 122 12.73 1.94 -4.46
C LEU A 122 12.84 2.78 -3.18
N TYR A 123 12.25 3.96 -3.20
CA TYR A 123 12.24 4.86 -2.05
C TYR A 123 10.92 4.70 -1.31
N ALA A 124 11.00 4.24 -0.08
CA ALA A 124 9.84 3.95 0.78
C ALA A 124 9.86 4.78 2.05
N LYS A 125 8.69 5.13 2.55
CA LYS A 125 8.52 5.78 3.85
C LYS A 125 7.24 5.34 4.53
N LYS A 126 7.11 5.62 5.81
CA LYS A 126 5.90 5.45 6.60
C LYS A 126 5.14 6.76 6.67
N ASP A 127 3.83 6.72 6.39
CA ASP A 127 2.97 7.90 6.44
C ASP A 127 1.51 7.45 6.61
N ARG A 128 0.54 8.31 6.38
CA ARG A 128 -0.90 8.05 6.53
C ARG A 128 -1.69 8.47 5.31
N GLY A 129 -2.74 7.71 5.01
CA GLY A 129 -3.69 8.05 3.96
C GLY A 129 -3.12 7.89 2.56
N TYR A 130 -3.33 8.89 1.70
CA TYR A 130 -2.93 8.91 0.30
C TYR A 130 -2.15 10.17 -0.03
N VAL A 131 -1.02 10.00 -0.73
CA VAL A 131 -0.19 11.10 -1.24
C VAL A 131 -0.01 10.91 -2.74
N SER A 132 -0.36 11.93 -3.53
CA SER A 132 -0.24 11.86 -4.98
C SER A 132 1.22 12.00 -5.45
N ALA A 133 1.52 11.51 -6.67
CA ALA A 133 2.82 11.67 -7.30
C ALA A 133 3.26 13.14 -7.41
N ASP A 134 2.33 14.07 -7.67
CA ASP A 134 2.62 15.49 -7.72
C ASP A 134 3.05 16.09 -6.37
N GLN A 135 2.53 15.54 -5.27
CA GLN A 135 2.96 15.93 -3.93
C GLN A 135 4.34 15.34 -3.61
N ASN A 136 4.55 14.06 -3.89
CA ASN A 136 5.85 13.41 -3.73
C ASN A 136 6.94 14.08 -4.58
N LYS A 137 6.60 14.54 -5.79
CA LYS A 137 7.52 15.26 -6.67
C LYS A 137 8.10 16.53 -6.05
N LYS A 138 7.35 17.22 -5.20
CA LYS A 138 7.82 18.45 -4.53
C LYS A 138 8.93 18.19 -3.51
N GLU A 139 8.97 16.98 -2.98
CA GLU A 139 10.00 16.54 -2.02
C GLU A 139 11.25 16.01 -2.73
N ILE A 140 11.13 15.67 -4.03
CA ILE A 140 12.19 15.04 -4.83
C ILE A 140 12.78 16.09 -5.79
N ASN A 141 14.02 16.50 -5.53
CA ASN A 141 14.75 17.46 -6.37
C ASN A 141 15.80 16.79 -7.29
N THR A 142 15.81 15.45 -7.37
CA THR A 142 16.82 14.70 -8.11
C THR A 142 16.31 14.26 -9.48
N ILE A 143 17.04 14.56 -10.53
CA ILE A 143 16.74 14.12 -11.90
C ILE A 143 16.87 12.59 -12.00
N GLY A 144 15.94 11.95 -12.70
CA GLY A 144 15.94 10.51 -12.92
C GLY A 144 15.19 9.71 -11.84
N ILE A 145 14.67 10.37 -10.81
CA ILE A 145 13.75 9.76 -9.86
C ILE A 145 12.31 10.01 -10.34
N ILE A 146 11.54 8.96 -10.43
CA ILE A 146 10.14 8.94 -10.88
C ILE A 146 9.26 8.92 -9.64
N PRO A 147 8.51 10.00 -9.34
CA PRO A 147 7.57 10.02 -8.21
C PRO A 147 6.39 9.09 -8.51
N THR A 148 5.89 8.42 -7.49
CA THR A 148 4.72 7.54 -7.59
C THR A 148 3.64 7.98 -6.59
N ASP A 149 2.38 7.67 -6.89
CA ASP A 149 1.32 7.78 -5.90
C ASP A 149 1.55 6.76 -4.79
N SER A 150 1.33 7.17 -3.55
CA SER A 150 1.53 6.34 -2.37
C SER A 150 0.23 6.16 -1.62
N ILE A 151 -0.16 4.90 -1.36
CA ILE A 151 -1.30 4.54 -0.54
C ILE A 151 -0.73 3.96 0.76
N TYR A 152 -0.75 4.73 1.82
CA TYR A 152 -0.21 4.34 3.13
C TYR A 152 -1.24 3.61 4.00
N SER A 153 -2.54 3.71 3.66
CA SER A 153 -3.59 3.05 4.44
C SER A 153 -3.45 1.52 4.36
N PRO A 154 -3.30 0.81 5.49
CA PRO A 154 -3.25 -0.65 5.50
C PRO A 154 -4.64 -1.28 5.30
N VAL A 155 -5.69 -0.48 5.32
CA VAL A 155 -7.08 -0.90 5.19
C VAL A 155 -7.61 -0.51 3.81
N GLU A 156 -7.96 -1.51 3.00
CA GLU A 156 -8.45 -1.29 1.63
C GLU A 156 -9.94 -0.97 1.58
N LYS A 157 -10.73 -1.62 2.45
CA LYS A 157 -12.19 -1.48 2.44
C LYS A 157 -12.75 -1.56 3.85
N VAL A 158 -13.68 -0.65 4.16
CA VAL A 158 -14.50 -0.69 5.37
C VAL A 158 -15.95 -0.49 4.99
N SER A 159 -16.81 -1.43 5.38
CA SER A 159 -18.25 -1.29 5.29
C SER A 159 -18.88 -1.46 6.67
N TYR A 160 -20.02 -0.81 6.91
CA TYR A 160 -20.77 -1.01 8.12
C TYR A 160 -22.28 -1.06 7.83
N ALA A 161 -22.99 -1.81 8.65
CA ALA A 161 -24.45 -1.89 8.68
C ALA A 161 -24.95 -1.66 10.10
N VAL A 162 -26.10 -0.99 10.22
CA VAL A 162 -26.77 -0.76 11.51
C VAL A 162 -28.14 -1.37 11.44
N GLU A 163 -28.43 -2.29 12.35
CA GLU A 163 -29.68 -2.99 12.44
C GLU A 163 -30.30 -2.82 13.85
N PRO A 164 -31.62 -2.75 13.98
CA PRO A 164 -32.25 -2.72 15.29
C PRO A 164 -32.05 -4.07 16.01
N THR A 165 -31.67 -4.01 17.29
CA THR A 165 -31.54 -5.20 18.15
C THR A 165 -32.39 -5.09 19.41
N ARG A 166 -32.57 -6.21 20.11
CA ARG A 166 -33.35 -6.30 21.33
C ARG A 166 -32.48 -6.67 22.52
N VAL A 167 -32.75 -6.02 23.66
CA VAL A 167 -32.22 -6.43 24.96
C VAL A 167 -33.42 -6.67 25.88
N GLY A 168 -33.66 -7.93 26.20
CA GLY A 168 -34.87 -8.32 26.92
C GLY A 168 -36.15 -7.96 26.15
N GLU A 169 -37.05 -7.22 26.78
CA GLU A 169 -38.30 -6.73 26.16
C GLU A 169 -38.12 -5.43 25.37
N SER A 170 -36.98 -4.76 25.50
CA SER A 170 -36.72 -3.48 24.84
C SER A 170 -36.11 -3.65 23.45
N ALA A 171 -36.79 -3.13 22.43
CA ALA A 171 -36.33 -3.11 21.02
C ALA A 171 -35.71 -1.75 20.61
N LYS A 172 -35.16 -0.99 21.57
CA LYS A 172 -34.67 0.38 21.35
C LYS A 172 -33.15 0.46 21.17
N TYR A 173 -32.51 -0.63 20.79
CA TYR A 173 -31.07 -0.69 20.64
C TYR A 173 -30.68 -0.94 19.19
N ASP A 174 -29.46 -0.52 18.85
CA ASP A 174 -28.81 -0.76 17.56
C ASP A 174 -27.73 -1.84 17.71
N GLN A 175 -27.58 -2.63 16.66
CA GLN A 175 -26.43 -3.50 16.43
C GLN A 175 -25.64 -2.89 15.27
N LEU A 176 -24.35 -2.64 15.51
CA LEU A 176 -23.41 -2.22 14.48
C LEU A 176 -22.59 -3.42 14.02
N THR A 177 -22.66 -3.74 12.74
CA THR A 177 -21.79 -4.70 12.09
C THR A 177 -20.74 -3.95 11.27
N LEU A 178 -19.46 -4.21 11.51
CA LEU A 178 -18.34 -3.61 10.81
C LEU A 178 -17.58 -4.71 10.06
N GLU A 179 -17.31 -4.49 8.78
CA GLU A 179 -16.54 -5.39 7.93
C GLU A 179 -15.30 -4.65 7.41
N ILE A 180 -14.13 -5.24 7.66
CA ILE A 180 -12.84 -4.65 7.35
C ILE A 180 -12.00 -5.65 6.56
#